data_0e3fd02babc8689219e866d2e4f7e424
#
_entry.id   0e3fd02babc8689219e866d2e4f7e424
#
_cell.length_a   1.000
_cell.length_b   1.000
_cell.length_c   1.000
_cell.angle_alpha   90.00
_cell.angle_beta   90.00
_cell.angle_gamma   90.00
#
_symmetry.space_group_name_H-M   'P 1'
#
loop_
_entity.id
_entity.type
_entity.pdbx_description
1 polymer ?
#
loop_
_entity_poly.entity_id
_entity_poly.type
_entity_poly.pdbx_seq_one_letter_code
_entity_poly.pdbx_strand_id
1 'polypeptide(L)'
;KIGKCHSVECYEDDNLIGGLYGLHIGSCFFGESMFSLKTNTSKFCLLYLLAILKKNNFSILDSQFFNPHLVQFGAYEIETEIYENKLKESLEIESCFKEVNNFQEVLSLLQSTNQRS
;
A
#
# COMPACT_ATOMS: atom_id res chain seq x y z
N LYS A 1 -8.57 -14.61 -12.14
CA LYS A 1 -7.21 -14.69 -11.59
C LYS A 1 -7.25 -14.95 -10.10
N ILE A 2 -6.25 -15.65 -9.62
CA ILE A 2 -6.12 -15.98 -8.20
C ILE A 2 -5.37 -14.85 -7.51
N GLY A 3 -5.94 -14.34 -6.41
CA GLY A 3 -5.28 -13.32 -5.61
C GLY A 3 -4.17 -13.91 -4.75
N LYS A 4 -3.19 -13.07 -4.41
CA LYS A 4 -2.08 -13.44 -3.53
C LYS A 4 -2.13 -12.59 -2.26
N CYS A 5 -2.01 -13.25 -1.12
CA CYS A 5 -2.04 -12.60 0.19
C CYS A 5 -0.67 -12.07 0.57
N HIS A 6 -0.66 -10.90 1.23
CA HIS A 6 0.56 -10.26 1.68
C HIS A 6 0.33 -9.60 3.03
N SER A 7 1.39 -9.50 3.81
CA SER A 7 1.35 -8.74 5.04
C SER A 7 2.55 -7.81 5.14
N VAL A 8 2.35 -6.69 5.84
CA VAL A 8 3.43 -5.81 6.24
C VAL A 8 3.39 -5.79 7.76
N GLU A 9 4.46 -6.25 8.40
CA GLU A 9 4.50 -6.45 9.84
C GLU A 9 5.60 -5.61 10.46
N CYS A 10 5.30 -5.07 11.63
CA CYS A 10 6.28 -4.26 12.37
C CYS A 10 6.59 -4.92 13.70
N TYR A 11 7.88 -5.11 13.95
CA TYR A 11 8.39 -5.76 15.15
C TYR A 11 9.27 -4.83 15.97
N GLU A 12 9.24 -5.02 17.28
CA GLU A 12 10.17 -4.37 18.19
C GLU A 12 10.70 -5.45 19.10
N ASP A 13 12.04 -5.68 19.07
CA ASP A 13 12.69 -6.71 19.87
C ASP A 13 12.01 -8.08 19.75
N ASP A 14 11.73 -8.49 18.52
CA ASP A 14 11.07 -9.74 18.17
C ASP A 14 9.60 -9.82 18.56
N ASN A 15 9.02 -8.74 19.06
CA ASN A 15 7.58 -8.68 19.35
C ASN A 15 6.84 -7.99 18.22
N LEU A 16 5.78 -8.62 17.76
CA LEU A 16 4.93 -8.03 16.73
C LEU A 16 4.12 -6.90 17.36
N ILE A 17 4.32 -5.67 16.91
CA ILE A 17 3.67 -4.49 17.48
C ILE A 17 2.69 -3.82 16.52
N GLY A 18 2.59 -4.28 15.30
CA GLY A 18 1.61 -3.76 14.36
C GLY A 18 1.76 -4.42 13.02
N GLY A 19 0.76 -4.21 12.18
CA GLY A 19 0.80 -4.76 10.84
C GLY A 19 -0.46 -4.50 10.07
N LEU A 20 -0.41 -4.85 8.80
CA LEU A 20 -1.57 -4.86 7.94
C LEU A 20 -1.48 -6.06 7.02
N TYR A 21 -2.61 -6.50 6.52
CA TYR A 21 -2.59 -7.53 5.49
C TYR A 21 -3.68 -7.27 4.47
N GLY A 22 -3.49 -7.86 3.31
CA GLY A 22 -4.42 -7.77 2.23
C GLY A 22 -4.03 -8.73 1.14
N LEU A 23 -4.63 -8.56 -0.02
CA LEU A 23 -4.29 -9.41 -1.16
C LEU A 23 -4.18 -8.54 -2.42
N HIS A 24 -3.48 -9.05 -3.42
CA HIS A 24 -3.46 -8.36 -4.69
C HIS A 24 -3.96 -9.27 -5.81
N ILE A 25 -4.63 -8.66 -6.77
CA ILE A 25 -5.06 -9.30 -8.00
C ILE A 25 -4.68 -8.34 -9.13
N GLY A 26 -3.90 -8.81 -10.08
CA GLY A 26 -3.36 -7.93 -11.11
C GLY A 26 -2.53 -6.83 -10.47
N SER A 27 -2.83 -5.57 -10.77
CA SER A 27 -2.13 -4.41 -10.19
C SER A 27 -2.98 -3.68 -9.15
N CYS A 28 -3.95 -4.37 -8.57
CA CYS A 28 -4.81 -3.82 -7.54
C CYS A 28 -4.52 -4.51 -6.22
N PHE A 29 -4.30 -3.72 -5.16
CA PHE A 29 -4.11 -4.25 -3.82
C PHE A 29 -5.36 -3.95 -2.99
N PHE A 30 -5.89 -4.97 -2.35
CA PHE A 30 -7.08 -4.87 -1.49
C PHE A 30 -6.64 -4.99 -0.04
N GLY A 31 -6.67 -3.88 0.69
CA GLY A 31 -6.36 -3.88 2.11
C GLY A 31 -7.52 -4.44 2.91
N GLU A 32 -7.23 -5.43 3.75
CA GLU A 32 -8.27 -6.13 4.48
C GLU A 32 -8.31 -5.74 5.95
N SER A 33 -7.15 -5.67 6.60
CA SER A 33 -7.11 -5.46 8.04
C SER A 33 -5.79 -4.82 8.46
N MET A 34 -5.86 -4.04 9.53
CA MET A 34 -4.70 -3.36 10.07
C MET A 34 -4.83 -3.29 11.59
N PHE A 35 -3.71 -3.45 12.31
CA PHE A 35 -3.70 -3.32 13.75
C PHE A 35 -2.44 -2.61 14.21
N SER A 36 -2.51 -2.02 15.41
CA SER A 36 -1.38 -1.30 15.99
C SER A 36 -1.45 -1.45 17.50
N LEU A 37 -0.37 -1.96 18.09
CA LEU A 37 -0.22 -2.10 19.54
C LEU A 37 0.57 -0.95 20.14
N LYS A 38 1.29 -0.21 19.30
CA LYS A 38 2.03 1.00 19.73
C LYS A 38 1.71 2.15 18.78
N THR A 39 1.82 3.36 19.31
CA THR A 39 1.56 4.59 18.58
C THR A 39 2.38 4.65 17.28
N ASN A 40 1.74 5.05 16.20
CA ASN A 40 2.33 5.26 14.87
C ASN A 40 2.81 4.00 14.16
N THR A 41 2.65 2.82 14.75
CA THR A 41 3.10 1.58 14.11
C THR A 41 2.34 1.31 12.82
N SER A 42 1.01 1.50 12.83
CA SER A 42 0.22 1.29 11.62
C SER A 42 0.58 2.30 10.54
N LYS A 43 0.98 3.51 10.91
CA LYS A 43 1.45 4.49 9.92
C LYS A 43 2.71 4.01 9.21
N PHE A 44 3.66 3.42 9.96
CA PHE A 44 4.85 2.85 9.34
C PHE A 44 4.50 1.73 8.39
N CYS A 45 3.58 0.87 8.77
CA CYS A 45 3.15 -0.21 7.89
C CYS A 45 2.52 0.33 6.61
N LEU A 46 1.69 1.38 6.72
CA LEU A 46 1.09 2.01 5.54
C LEU A 46 2.14 2.65 4.64
N LEU A 47 3.14 3.31 5.22
CA LEU A 47 4.21 3.91 4.43
C LEU A 47 4.98 2.86 3.65
N TYR A 48 5.30 1.75 4.29
CA TYR A 48 5.98 0.64 3.60
C TYR A 48 5.09 0.06 2.50
N LEU A 49 3.80 -0.13 2.78
CA LEU A 49 2.88 -0.63 1.78
C LEU A 49 2.83 0.29 0.57
N LEU A 50 2.66 1.59 0.79
CA LEU A 50 2.61 2.56 -0.31
C LEU A 50 3.89 2.52 -1.14
N ALA A 51 5.04 2.40 -0.49
CA ALA A 51 6.31 2.31 -1.20
C ALA A 51 6.40 1.02 -2.03
N ILE A 52 5.96 -0.10 -1.46
CA ILE A 52 5.94 -1.38 -2.18
C ILE A 52 5.04 -1.29 -3.40
N LEU A 53 3.85 -0.72 -3.23
CA LEU A 53 2.91 -0.59 -4.34
C LEU A 53 3.47 0.31 -5.43
N LYS A 54 4.11 1.41 -5.05
CA LYS A 54 4.71 2.32 -6.01
C LYS A 54 5.88 1.68 -6.74
N LYS A 55 6.75 0.98 -6.02
CA LYS A 55 7.90 0.29 -6.60
C LYS A 55 7.47 -0.72 -7.66
N ASN A 56 6.35 -1.38 -7.44
CA ASN A 56 5.86 -2.44 -8.32
C ASN A 56 4.78 -1.99 -9.30
N ASN A 57 4.57 -0.69 -9.40
CA ASN A 57 3.64 -0.08 -10.36
C ASN A 57 2.20 -0.54 -10.20
N PHE A 58 1.76 -0.69 -8.96
CA PHE A 58 0.35 -0.97 -8.69
C PHE A 58 -0.49 0.26 -9.06
N SER A 59 -1.66 0.01 -9.60
CA SER A 59 -2.56 1.07 -10.06
C SER A 59 -3.53 1.53 -9.00
N ILE A 60 -3.97 0.63 -8.12
CA ILE A 60 -5.03 0.89 -7.16
C ILE A 60 -4.68 0.30 -5.80
N LEU A 61 -4.99 1.07 -4.77
CA LEU A 61 -5.07 0.58 -3.39
C LEU A 61 -6.53 0.75 -2.96
N ASP A 62 -7.26 -0.35 -2.88
CA ASP A 62 -8.63 -0.36 -2.38
C ASP A 62 -8.61 -0.77 -0.92
N SER A 63 -8.89 0.16 -0.03
CA SER A 63 -8.72 -0.12 1.38
C SER A 63 -9.59 0.79 2.24
N GLN A 64 -9.94 0.29 3.42
CA GLN A 64 -10.61 1.08 4.44
C GLN A 64 -9.61 1.87 5.29
N PHE A 65 -8.32 1.76 4.96
CA PHE A 65 -7.25 2.42 5.71
C PHE A 65 -7.03 3.88 5.31
N PHE A 66 -7.74 4.35 4.29
CA PHE A 66 -7.52 5.70 3.79
C PHE A 66 -7.78 6.74 4.86
N ASN A 67 -6.90 7.72 4.94
CA ASN A 67 -7.08 8.89 5.77
C ASN A 67 -6.37 10.08 5.08
N PRO A 68 -6.71 11.33 5.48
CA PRO A 68 -6.15 12.51 4.80
C PRO A 68 -4.63 12.60 4.81
N HIS A 69 -3.97 11.99 5.78
CA HIS A 69 -2.50 12.02 5.84
C HIS A 69 -1.86 11.29 4.67
N LEU A 70 -2.55 10.33 4.07
CA LEU A 70 -2.01 9.59 2.93
C LEU A 70 -1.93 10.43 1.68
N VAL A 71 -2.70 11.52 1.60
CA VAL A 71 -2.72 12.40 0.43
C VAL A 71 -1.33 12.96 0.15
N GLN A 72 -0.57 13.29 1.19
CA GLN A 72 0.77 13.83 1.01
C GLN A 72 1.74 12.83 0.36
N PHE A 73 1.38 11.55 0.33
CA PHE A 73 2.19 10.51 -0.29
C PHE A 73 1.61 10.05 -1.63
N GLY A 74 0.66 10.81 -2.18
CA GLY A 74 0.10 10.55 -3.50
C GLY A 74 -1.22 9.78 -3.51
N ALA A 75 -1.76 9.42 -2.35
CA ALA A 75 -3.04 8.75 -2.29
C ALA A 75 -4.18 9.76 -2.44
N TYR A 76 -5.26 9.34 -3.10
CA TYR A 76 -6.46 10.16 -3.22
C TYR A 76 -7.66 9.26 -3.47
N GLU A 77 -8.83 9.77 -3.13
CA GLU A 77 -10.06 9.04 -3.39
C GLU A 77 -10.53 9.35 -4.81
N ILE A 78 -11.15 8.35 -5.43
CA ILE A 78 -11.70 8.51 -6.78
C ILE A 78 -13.19 8.19 -6.77
N GLU A 79 -13.91 8.78 -7.72
CA GLU A 79 -15.33 8.53 -7.86
C GLU A 79 -15.59 7.09 -8.29
N THR A 80 -16.76 6.58 -7.94
CA THR A 80 -17.12 5.18 -8.19
C THR A 80 -17.00 4.78 -9.65
N GLU A 81 -17.44 5.62 -10.57
CA GLU A 81 -17.33 5.30 -11.99
C GLU A 81 -15.88 5.19 -12.46
N ILE A 82 -15.06 6.16 -12.03
CA ILE A 82 -13.63 6.15 -12.36
C ILE A 82 -12.97 4.93 -11.76
N TYR A 83 -13.33 4.61 -10.52
CA TYR A 83 -12.80 3.45 -9.82
C TYR A 83 -13.11 2.15 -10.57
N GLU A 84 -14.36 1.97 -10.99
CA GLU A 84 -14.76 0.75 -11.69
C GLU A 84 -13.97 0.55 -12.98
N ASN A 85 -13.78 1.62 -13.76
CA ASN A 85 -12.99 1.55 -14.99
C ASN A 85 -11.53 1.24 -14.71
N LYS A 86 -10.93 1.90 -13.73
CA LYS A 86 -9.55 1.62 -13.34
C LYS A 86 -9.39 0.22 -12.80
N LEU A 87 -10.37 -0.27 -12.07
CA LEU A 87 -10.32 -1.62 -11.52
C LEU A 87 -10.24 -2.66 -12.62
N LYS A 88 -11.08 -2.53 -13.64
CA LYS A 88 -11.06 -3.45 -14.77
C LYS A 88 -9.68 -3.49 -15.44
N GLU A 89 -9.10 -2.32 -15.69
CA GLU A 89 -7.76 -2.24 -16.27
C GLU A 89 -6.71 -2.84 -15.35
N SER A 90 -6.79 -2.52 -14.06
CA SER A 90 -5.80 -2.96 -13.08
C SER A 90 -5.78 -4.46 -12.90
N LEU A 91 -6.93 -5.11 -12.96
CA LEU A 91 -7.03 -6.56 -12.79
C LEU A 91 -6.38 -7.33 -13.93
N GLU A 92 -6.24 -6.69 -15.09
CA GLU A 92 -5.62 -7.31 -16.26
C GLU A 92 -4.09 -7.15 -16.29
N ILE A 93 -3.55 -6.23 -15.48
CA ILE A 93 -2.12 -5.99 -15.43
C ILE A 93 -1.49 -6.88 -14.37
N GLU A 94 -0.52 -7.70 -14.79
CA GLU A 94 0.23 -8.52 -13.84
C GLU A 94 1.22 -7.66 -13.08
N SER A 95 1.21 -7.76 -11.77
CA SER A 95 2.18 -7.07 -10.91
C SER A 95 2.74 -8.03 -9.88
N CYS A 96 3.99 -7.82 -9.53
CA CYS A 96 4.65 -8.56 -8.46
C CYS A 96 4.58 -7.72 -7.18
N PHE A 97 4.76 -8.37 -6.04
CA PHE A 97 4.81 -7.67 -4.75
C PHE A 97 6.22 -7.80 -4.20
N LYS A 98 7.17 -7.10 -4.84
CA LYS A 98 8.56 -7.11 -4.40
C LYS A 98 8.75 -6.15 -3.23
N GLU A 99 9.37 -6.66 -2.19
CA GLU A 99 9.59 -5.87 -0.99
C GLU A 99 10.60 -4.75 -1.22
N VAL A 100 10.51 -3.70 -0.40
CA VAL A 100 11.53 -2.68 -0.35
C VAL A 100 12.65 -3.17 0.56
N ASN A 101 13.88 -2.71 0.30
CA ASN A 101 15.05 -3.21 1.01
C ASN A 101 15.22 -2.60 2.40
N ASN A 102 14.88 -1.32 2.55
CA ASN A 102 15.07 -0.61 3.81
C ASN A 102 14.24 0.68 3.79
N PHE A 103 14.28 1.40 4.91
CA PHE A 103 13.52 2.63 5.06
C PHE A 103 14.01 3.75 4.13
N GLN A 104 15.28 3.75 3.78
CA GLN A 104 15.81 4.71 2.81
C GLN A 104 15.14 4.57 1.45
N GLU A 105 14.91 3.36 1.01
CA GLU A 105 14.20 3.11 -0.24
C GLU A 105 12.75 3.59 -0.13
N VAL A 106 12.10 3.38 1.02
CA VAL A 106 10.74 3.87 1.25
C VAL A 106 10.69 5.38 1.07
N LEU A 107 11.60 6.11 1.72
CA LEU A 107 11.63 7.56 1.62
C LEU A 107 11.87 8.03 0.20
N SER A 108 12.79 7.38 -0.50
CA SER A 108 13.10 7.73 -1.89
C SER A 108 11.88 7.59 -2.80
N LEU A 109 11.14 6.50 -2.66
CA LEU A 109 9.96 6.25 -3.47
C LEU A 109 8.85 7.25 -3.19
N LEU A 110 8.63 7.58 -1.92
CA LEU A 110 7.56 8.50 -1.53
C LEU A 110 7.91 9.96 -1.83
N GLN A 111 9.16 10.35 -1.71
CA GLN A 111 9.61 11.71 -2.08
C GLN A 111 9.41 11.94 -3.57
N SER A 112 9.67 10.95 -4.38
CA SER A 112 9.45 11.04 -5.82
C SER A 112 7.99 11.37 -6.14
N THR A 113 7.04 10.83 -5.35
CA THR A 113 5.63 11.13 -5.49
C THR A 113 5.35 12.60 -5.15
N ASN A 114 5.92 13.09 -4.06
CA ASN A 114 5.69 14.47 -3.62
C ASN A 114 6.22 15.50 -4.62
N GLN A 115 7.32 15.18 -5.27
CA GLN A 115 7.94 16.10 -6.24
C GLN A 115 7.13 16.25 -7.52
N ARG A 116 6.16 15.39 -7.73
CA ARG A 116 5.32 15.41 -8.93
C ARG A 116 4.14 16.36 -8.83
N SER A 117 3.87 16.84 -7.66
CA SER A 117 2.75 17.75 -7.43
C SER A 117 3.05 19.18 -7.90
#